data_2ab5dc66136ccf32beb625bfab7c72fd
#
_entry.id   2ab5dc66136ccf32beb625bfab7c72fd
#
_cell.length_a   1.000
_cell.length_b   1.000
_cell.length_c   1.000
_cell.angle_alpha   90.00
_cell.angle_beta   90.00
_cell.angle_gamma   90.00
#
_symmetry.space_group_name_H-M   'P 1'
#
loop_
_entity.id
_entity.type
_entity.pdbx_description
1 polymer ?
#
loop_
_entity_poly.entity_id
_entity_poly.type
_entity_poly.pdbx_seq_one_letter_code
_entity_poly.pdbx_strand_id
1 'polypeptide(L)'
;MNNPSLTARLLANRAPVSAHLNSDQTSLIVTTVEVPIGTEQVVSKITSINLADALESAGPDADPVIQQYAPNDESATYSPNQKFLIVTRGRGSTIDPTKPYRWTRPIRHFDAIDAIDDPPQLQLVDLSSGNSRWLTNDGWRWSSVSWSPNNDSVFACRSLDPDGLDGFQYAQVINIDGTVRELPIPGGRAIVGTWLADGRLAVLIASPQGTPSGSAAQMYIIDGKSSRLVDIPHLFGDVYGDQPAELADIYDHVLLAHPDGSLIIRTGSRGRMGIIQVDPDSPESVDVLIEGDRCCSPVATTSHELIFTSQSSTSPVEITVLDYATKTERQLTHFNQLNDLPLIVNRFSLDTPDGFILDAWFLSSKEITQPLPTVSLVHGGPHFAYGEAFSLDAHALCASGFGVLYTNVRGSTGYGDEFAHAAHSNWAEGPANDQLLVIDHAIKLGFADANKLGIAGNSYGGYLSAWLASTTSRFQAAVIENPVTDLVSMYGTSDIGTTFFPNQFAGAPHEQLVVYRDQSPIMHAHKCTTPSLFVIGELDRRCPPAQAWAMHRILCVNDVPSEVLVLPNSPHEGSTYGPPSGRLAHDQALVEWMSRWLK
;
A
#
# COMPACT_ATOMS: atom_id res chain seq x y z
N MET A 1 -1.23 -27.61 25.58
CA MET A 1 -0.82 -26.92 24.37
C MET A 1 -1.24 -25.48 24.58
N ASN A 2 -0.30 -24.55 24.62
CA ASN A 2 -0.65 -23.13 24.77
C ASN A 2 -1.41 -22.70 23.50
N ASN A 3 -2.57 -22.08 23.67
CA ASN A 3 -3.27 -21.45 22.55
C ASN A 3 -2.34 -20.41 21.92
N PRO A 4 -2.12 -20.41 20.60
CA PRO A 4 -1.29 -19.39 19.97
C PRO A 4 -1.88 -17.99 20.24
N SER A 5 -1.02 -16.98 20.32
CA SER A 5 -1.48 -15.60 20.47
C SER A 5 -2.41 -15.23 19.30
N LEU A 6 -3.31 -14.29 19.52
CA LEU A 6 -4.22 -13.80 18.47
C LEU A 6 -3.43 -13.38 17.23
N THR A 7 -2.36 -12.62 17.42
CA THR A 7 -1.48 -12.15 16.33
C THR A 7 -0.89 -13.32 15.53
N ALA A 8 -0.39 -14.39 16.22
CA ALA A 8 0.10 -15.58 15.53
C ALA A 8 -0.98 -16.26 14.69
N ARG A 9 -2.25 -16.23 15.13
CA ARG A 9 -3.40 -16.74 14.37
C ARG A 9 -3.72 -15.84 13.18
N LEU A 10 -3.69 -14.53 13.35
CA LEU A 10 -3.93 -13.57 12.27
C LEU A 10 -2.84 -13.61 11.19
N LEU A 11 -1.57 -13.72 11.59
CA LEU A 11 -0.44 -13.87 10.66
C LEU A 11 -0.45 -15.22 9.92
N ALA A 12 -1.04 -16.26 10.51
CA ALA A 12 -1.19 -17.57 9.86
C ALA A 12 -2.33 -17.61 8.83
N ASN A 13 -3.12 -16.56 8.71
CA ASN A 13 -4.15 -16.48 7.69
C ASN A 13 -3.52 -16.49 6.29
N ARG A 14 -4.17 -17.20 5.38
CA ARG A 14 -3.80 -17.19 3.97
C ARG A 14 -4.23 -15.89 3.34
N ALA A 15 -3.34 -15.29 2.59
CA ALA A 15 -3.69 -14.13 1.81
C ALA A 15 -3.29 -14.33 0.34
N PRO A 16 -4.18 -14.03 -0.61
CA PRO A 16 -3.87 -14.12 -2.03
C PRO A 16 -2.90 -12.99 -2.42
N VAL A 17 -1.78 -13.35 -3.06
CA VAL A 17 -0.76 -12.40 -3.54
C VAL A 17 -0.79 -12.21 -5.03
N SER A 18 -1.33 -13.17 -5.78
CA SER A 18 -1.59 -13.01 -7.21
C SER A 18 -2.74 -13.91 -7.64
N ALA A 19 -3.49 -13.48 -8.64
CA ALA A 19 -4.49 -14.32 -9.28
C ALA A 19 -4.60 -13.95 -10.77
N HIS A 20 -4.75 -14.96 -11.63
CA HIS A 20 -4.93 -14.77 -13.06
C HIS A 20 -5.74 -15.93 -13.64
N LEU A 21 -6.43 -15.67 -14.76
CA LEU A 21 -7.13 -16.72 -15.52
C LEU A 21 -6.12 -17.60 -16.26
N ASN A 22 -6.40 -18.91 -16.31
CA ASN A 22 -5.70 -19.80 -17.23
C ASN A 22 -6.00 -19.44 -18.69
N SER A 23 -5.26 -20.04 -19.63
CA SER A 23 -5.31 -19.68 -21.06
C SER A 23 -6.67 -19.88 -21.73
N ASP A 24 -7.49 -20.79 -21.24
CA ASP A 24 -8.84 -21.07 -21.76
C ASP A 24 -9.95 -20.37 -20.95
N GLN A 25 -9.57 -19.57 -19.96
CA GLN A 25 -10.47 -18.82 -19.06
C GLN A 25 -11.46 -19.69 -18.27
N THR A 26 -11.15 -20.98 -18.08
CA THR A 26 -12.00 -21.91 -17.33
C THR A 26 -11.63 -22.01 -15.86
N SER A 27 -10.42 -21.59 -15.50
CA SER A 27 -9.93 -21.67 -14.13
C SER A 27 -9.18 -20.41 -13.71
N LEU A 28 -9.35 -20.03 -12.45
CA LEU A 28 -8.56 -18.99 -11.79
C LEU A 28 -7.37 -19.64 -11.08
N ILE A 29 -6.19 -19.21 -11.42
CA ILE A 29 -4.95 -19.61 -10.74
C ILE A 29 -4.66 -18.58 -9.64
N VAL A 30 -4.65 -18.99 -8.38
CA VAL A 30 -4.40 -18.13 -7.24
C VAL A 30 -3.13 -18.55 -6.53
N THR A 31 -2.21 -17.62 -6.35
CA THR A 31 -1.07 -17.80 -5.44
C THR A 31 -1.43 -17.18 -4.10
N THR A 32 -1.31 -17.96 -3.03
CA THR A 32 -1.50 -17.47 -1.67
C THR A 32 -0.20 -17.58 -0.89
N VAL A 33 -0.02 -16.72 0.09
CA VAL A 33 1.04 -16.86 1.10
C VAL A 33 0.42 -17.06 2.47
N GLU A 34 1.08 -17.85 3.30
CA GLU A 34 0.74 -18.03 4.70
C GLU A 34 2.01 -18.16 5.52
N VAL A 35 1.95 -17.78 6.80
CA VAL A 35 3.02 -18.02 7.76
C VAL A 35 2.51 -19.08 8.75
N PRO A 36 2.94 -20.35 8.65
CA PRO A 36 2.49 -21.39 9.59
C PRO A 36 2.88 -21.02 11.02
N ILE A 37 1.94 -21.20 11.96
CA ILE A 37 2.11 -20.82 13.36
C ILE A 37 3.40 -21.42 13.93
N GLY A 38 4.24 -20.58 14.52
CA GLY A 38 5.50 -20.97 15.14
C GLY A 38 6.66 -21.23 14.17
N THR A 39 6.55 -20.76 12.94
CA THR A 39 7.63 -20.82 11.93
C THR A 39 8.08 -19.43 11.47
N GLU A 40 9.30 -19.36 10.95
CA GLU A 40 9.85 -18.17 10.26
C GLU A 40 9.71 -18.32 8.73
N GLN A 41 8.98 -19.30 8.26
CA GLN A 41 8.84 -19.58 6.83
C GLN A 41 7.54 -18.98 6.30
N VAL A 42 7.66 -18.19 5.24
CA VAL A 42 6.54 -17.82 4.39
C VAL A 42 6.33 -18.95 3.39
N VAL A 43 5.15 -19.55 3.40
CA VAL A 43 4.81 -20.65 2.49
C VAL A 43 3.90 -20.11 1.41
N SER A 44 4.33 -20.23 0.16
CA SER A 44 3.51 -19.92 -1.01
C SER A 44 2.79 -21.18 -1.50
N LYS A 45 1.52 -21.05 -1.83
CA LYS A 45 0.70 -22.12 -2.40
C LYS A 45 0.00 -21.62 -3.66
N ILE A 46 -0.02 -22.45 -4.70
CA ILE A 46 -0.77 -22.20 -5.92
C ILE A 46 -2.02 -23.06 -5.91
N THR A 47 -3.16 -22.43 -6.11
CA THR A 47 -4.47 -23.08 -6.15
C THR A 47 -5.12 -22.79 -7.48
N SER A 48 -5.63 -23.82 -8.17
CA SER A 48 -6.48 -23.66 -9.34
C SER A 48 -7.94 -23.81 -8.94
N ILE A 49 -8.75 -22.82 -9.23
CA ILE A 49 -10.19 -22.80 -8.96
C ILE A 49 -10.91 -22.93 -10.30
N ASN A 50 -11.61 -24.04 -10.54
CA ASN A 50 -12.44 -24.18 -11.72
C ASN A 50 -13.68 -23.27 -11.59
N LEU A 51 -13.87 -22.36 -12.51
CA LEU A 51 -14.97 -21.39 -12.45
C LEU A 51 -16.34 -22.05 -12.63
N ALA A 52 -16.42 -23.15 -13.42
CA ALA A 52 -17.67 -23.89 -13.61
C ALA A 52 -18.07 -24.69 -12.36
N ASP A 53 -17.13 -25.38 -11.72
CA ASP A 53 -17.38 -26.18 -10.51
C ASP A 53 -17.71 -25.28 -9.30
N ALA A 54 -17.13 -24.09 -9.26
CA ALA A 54 -17.46 -23.08 -8.26
C ALA A 54 -18.90 -22.56 -8.38
N LEU A 55 -19.57 -22.77 -9.52
CA LEU A 55 -21.00 -22.47 -9.70
C LEU A 55 -21.91 -23.51 -9.02
N GLU A 56 -21.45 -24.76 -8.82
CA GLU A 56 -22.29 -25.85 -8.33
C GLU A 56 -22.03 -26.22 -6.86
N SER A 57 -20.90 -25.89 -6.27
CA SER A 57 -20.51 -26.33 -4.92
C SER A 57 -20.37 -25.19 -3.92
N ALA A 58 -21.46 -24.71 -3.37
CA ALA A 58 -21.46 -23.90 -2.14
C ALA A 58 -21.39 -24.82 -0.91
N GLY A 59 -20.26 -25.46 -0.67
CA GLY A 59 -20.00 -26.24 0.55
C GLY A 59 -18.62 -25.90 1.12
N PRO A 60 -18.50 -25.74 2.45
CA PRO A 60 -17.28 -25.23 3.10
C PRO A 60 -16.09 -26.20 3.13
N ASP A 61 -16.16 -27.38 2.53
CA ASP A 61 -15.22 -28.50 2.79
C ASP A 61 -14.44 -29.01 1.56
N ALA A 62 -14.47 -28.33 0.41
CA ALA A 62 -13.68 -28.76 -0.74
C ALA A 62 -12.35 -28.00 -0.79
N ASP A 63 -11.29 -28.55 -0.20
CA ASP A 63 -9.92 -28.08 -0.47
C ASP A 63 -9.56 -28.36 -1.93
N PRO A 64 -9.27 -27.35 -2.75
CA PRO A 64 -8.85 -27.56 -4.14
C PRO A 64 -7.46 -28.20 -4.19
N VAL A 65 -7.23 -29.01 -5.23
CA VAL A 65 -5.98 -29.74 -5.44
C VAL A 65 -4.80 -28.77 -5.50
N ILE A 66 -3.90 -28.85 -4.53
CA ILE A 66 -2.73 -27.98 -4.38
C ILE A 66 -1.54 -28.61 -5.11
N GLN A 67 -1.03 -27.92 -6.14
CA GLN A 67 0.30 -28.20 -6.68
C GLN A 67 1.31 -27.21 -6.06
N GLN A 68 2.32 -27.74 -5.38
CA GLN A 68 3.40 -26.93 -4.81
C GLN A 68 4.43 -26.58 -5.90
N TYR A 69 4.59 -25.32 -6.18
CA TYR A 69 5.75 -24.77 -6.88
C TYR A 69 6.43 -23.74 -5.99
N ALA A 70 7.76 -23.83 -5.86
CA ALA A 70 8.54 -22.80 -5.21
C ALA A 70 8.58 -21.55 -6.12
N PRO A 71 8.26 -20.36 -5.63
CA PRO A 71 8.43 -19.15 -6.42
C PRO A 71 9.93 -18.84 -6.52
N ASN A 72 10.44 -18.68 -7.72
CA ASN A 72 11.63 -17.88 -7.94
C ASN A 72 11.18 -16.41 -8.04
N ASP A 73 11.98 -15.46 -7.53
CA ASP A 73 11.75 -14.01 -7.48
C ASP A 73 11.62 -13.32 -8.86
N GLU A 74 11.30 -14.04 -9.91
CA GLU A 74 11.23 -13.55 -11.28
C GLU A 74 9.76 -13.42 -11.70
N SER A 75 9.33 -12.19 -12.01
CA SER A 75 8.04 -11.99 -12.66
C SER A 75 8.11 -12.43 -14.12
N ALA A 76 7.14 -13.23 -14.55
CA ALA A 76 7.09 -13.77 -15.90
C ALA A 76 5.72 -13.50 -16.54
N THR A 77 5.71 -12.93 -17.74
CA THR A 77 4.48 -12.58 -18.47
C THR A 77 4.47 -13.23 -19.85
N TYR A 78 3.51 -14.14 -20.07
CA TYR A 78 3.35 -14.84 -21.34
C TYR A 78 2.68 -13.96 -22.39
N SER A 79 3.14 -14.08 -23.65
CA SER A 79 2.44 -13.46 -24.77
C SER A 79 1.05 -14.11 -24.96
N PRO A 80 0.04 -13.40 -25.49
CA PRO A 80 -1.30 -13.94 -25.74
C PRO A 80 -1.31 -15.24 -26.57
N ASN A 81 -0.40 -15.37 -27.54
CA ASN A 81 -0.25 -16.58 -28.35
C ASN A 81 0.63 -17.67 -27.71
N GLN A 82 1.13 -17.45 -26.49
CA GLN A 82 1.99 -18.36 -25.71
C GLN A 82 3.29 -18.79 -26.43
N LYS A 83 3.79 -18.01 -27.38
CA LYS A 83 5.06 -18.28 -28.05
C LYS A 83 6.25 -17.64 -27.37
N PHE A 84 6.00 -16.56 -26.64
CA PHE A 84 7.04 -15.77 -25.97
C PHE A 84 6.74 -15.59 -24.48
N LEU A 85 7.80 -15.39 -23.73
CA LEU A 85 7.77 -15.04 -22.32
C LEU A 85 8.67 -13.83 -22.11
N ILE A 86 8.17 -12.82 -21.40
CA ILE A 86 9.04 -11.78 -20.81
C ILE A 86 9.32 -12.16 -19.36
N VAL A 87 10.60 -12.18 -19.01
CA VAL A 87 11.08 -12.35 -17.63
C VAL A 87 11.72 -11.05 -17.19
N THR A 88 11.29 -10.53 -16.05
CA THR A 88 11.90 -9.36 -15.41
C THR A 88 12.87 -9.84 -14.34
N ARG A 89 14.18 -9.58 -14.52
CA ARG A 89 15.19 -10.01 -13.56
C ARG A 89 16.47 -9.16 -13.60
N GLY A 90 17.21 -9.14 -12.47
CA GLY A 90 18.56 -8.61 -12.41
C GLY A 90 19.56 -9.43 -13.23
N ARG A 91 20.71 -8.83 -13.51
CA ARG A 91 21.83 -9.47 -14.23
C ARG A 91 22.90 -10.01 -13.32
N GLY A 92 22.79 -9.76 -12.05
CA GLY A 92 23.79 -10.01 -11.02
C GLY A 92 24.62 -8.76 -10.71
N SER A 93 24.66 -8.37 -9.44
CA SER A 93 25.50 -7.27 -9.00
C SER A 93 26.99 -7.59 -9.21
N THR A 94 27.74 -6.62 -9.69
CA THR A 94 29.21 -6.71 -9.79
C THR A 94 29.91 -6.35 -8.48
N ILE A 95 29.15 -5.89 -7.49
CA ILE A 95 29.67 -5.47 -6.18
C ILE A 95 29.58 -6.64 -5.20
N ASP A 96 30.73 -7.00 -4.63
CA ASP A 96 30.80 -7.92 -3.50
C ASP A 96 30.53 -7.13 -2.19
N PRO A 97 29.35 -7.32 -1.54
CA PRO A 97 28.98 -6.54 -0.36
C PRO A 97 29.84 -6.85 0.87
N THR A 98 30.67 -7.92 0.81
CA THR A 98 31.60 -8.28 1.90
C THR A 98 32.94 -7.55 1.80
N LYS A 99 33.18 -6.79 0.72
CA LYS A 99 34.39 -6.04 0.48
C LYS A 99 34.16 -4.54 0.40
N PRO A 100 35.14 -3.70 0.70
CA PRO A 100 35.05 -2.27 0.46
C PRO A 100 34.75 -1.98 -1.02
N TYR A 101 33.73 -1.16 -1.26
CA TYR A 101 33.33 -0.73 -2.60
C TYR A 101 33.07 0.78 -2.64
N ARG A 102 33.01 1.34 -3.85
CA ARG A 102 32.66 2.76 -4.08
C ARG A 102 31.46 2.82 -4.99
N TRP A 103 30.54 3.75 -4.68
CA TRP A 103 29.48 4.13 -5.60
C TRP A 103 29.53 5.65 -5.82
N THR A 104 29.03 6.10 -6.97
CA THR A 104 29.00 7.51 -7.38
C THR A 104 27.60 8.04 -7.56
N ARG A 105 26.59 7.16 -7.45
CA ARG A 105 25.17 7.54 -7.52
C ARG A 105 24.73 8.21 -6.21
N PRO A 106 23.71 9.10 -6.25
CA PRO A 106 23.16 9.74 -5.05
C PRO A 106 22.67 8.74 -4.02
N ILE A 107 22.02 7.65 -4.45
CA ILE A 107 21.56 6.55 -3.60
C ILE A 107 22.14 5.21 -4.05
N ARG A 108 22.41 4.32 -3.11
CA ARG A 108 22.91 2.97 -3.34
C ARG A 108 21.82 1.92 -3.12
N HIS A 109 20.97 2.15 -2.15
CA HIS A 109 19.86 1.31 -1.77
C HIS A 109 18.58 2.09 -1.90
N PHE A 110 17.50 1.41 -2.30
CA PHE A 110 16.14 1.88 -2.22
C PHE A 110 15.40 0.95 -1.25
N ASP A 111 14.45 1.46 -0.49
CA ASP A 111 13.80 0.65 0.54
C ASP A 111 13.24 -0.66 -0.04
N ALA A 112 13.40 -1.76 0.70
CA ALA A 112 13.12 -3.13 0.26
C ALA A 112 13.92 -3.61 -0.98
N ILE A 113 14.84 -2.79 -1.53
CA ILE A 113 15.73 -3.14 -2.63
C ILE A 113 17.16 -3.01 -2.15
N ASP A 114 17.88 -4.13 -2.01
CA ASP A 114 19.23 -4.17 -1.43
C ASP A 114 20.26 -3.32 -2.16
N ALA A 115 20.16 -3.27 -3.49
CA ALA A 115 21.07 -2.50 -4.31
C ALA A 115 20.43 -2.10 -5.65
N ILE A 116 20.61 -0.84 -6.04
CA ILE A 116 20.13 -0.32 -7.33
C ILE A 116 21.16 -0.41 -8.46
N ASP A 117 22.31 -1.00 -8.23
CA ASP A 117 23.37 -1.24 -9.24
C ASP A 117 23.11 -2.48 -10.10
N ASP A 118 22.10 -3.28 -9.77
CA ASP A 118 21.62 -4.41 -10.56
C ASP A 118 20.09 -4.33 -10.79
N PRO A 119 19.60 -3.27 -11.44
CA PRO A 119 18.17 -3.09 -11.63
C PRO A 119 17.60 -4.17 -12.56
N PRO A 120 16.39 -4.68 -12.28
CA PRO A 120 15.71 -5.63 -13.15
C PRO A 120 15.59 -5.13 -14.58
N GLN A 121 15.94 -6.01 -15.52
CA GLN A 121 15.87 -5.80 -16.97
C GLN A 121 14.89 -6.80 -17.58
N LEU A 122 14.39 -6.50 -18.76
CA LEU A 122 13.45 -7.36 -19.49
C LEU A 122 14.20 -8.32 -20.40
N GLN A 123 13.97 -9.62 -20.24
CA GLN A 123 14.48 -10.68 -21.10
C GLN A 123 13.33 -11.36 -21.85
N LEU A 124 13.42 -11.39 -23.17
CA LEU A 124 12.52 -12.14 -24.03
C LEU A 124 13.02 -13.58 -24.18
N VAL A 125 12.14 -14.54 -23.96
CA VAL A 125 12.36 -15.96 -24.18
C VAL A 125 11.42 -16.46 -25.27
N ASP A 126 11.94 -17.09 -26.30
CA ASP A 126 11.18 -17.82 -27.30
C ASP A 126 10.93 -19.25 -26.80
N LEU A 127 9.67 -19.56 -26.49
CA LEU A 127 9.30 -20.83 -25.86
C LEU A 127 9.43 -22.02 -26.82
N SER A 128 9.44 -21.78 -28.13
CA SER A 128 9.59 -22.85 -29.12
C SER A 128 11.03 -23.31 -29.30
N SER A 129 11.98 -22.39 -29.22
CA SER A 129 13.41 -22.67 -29.40
C SER A 129 14.20 -22.71 -28.09
N GLY A 130 13.64 -22.18 -27.00
CA GLY A 130 14.34 -21.98 -25.73
C GLY A 130 15.37 -20.84 -25.76
N ASN A 131 15.51 -20.13 -26.88
CA ASN A 131 16.43 -19.02 -26.99
C ASN A 131 15.94 -17.80 -26.21
N SER A 132 16.88 -17.07 -25.61
CA SER A 132 16.56 -15.84 -24.90
C SER A 132 17.51 -14.71 -25.26
N ARG A 133 17.01 -13.46 -25.13
CA ARG A 133 17.80 -12.24 -25.28
C ARG A 133 17.24 -11.11 -24.43
N TRP A 134 18.10 -10.21 -24.04
CA TRP A 134 17.70 -9.01 -23.33
C TRP A 134 17.00 -8.03 -24.30
N LEU A 135 15.82 -7.53 -23.88
CA LEU A 135 15.13 -6.43 -24.57
C LEU A 135 15.63 -5.09 -24.07
N THR A 136 16.01 -4.99 -22.79
CA THR A 136 16.54 -3.77 -22.17
C THR A 136 17.91 -3.99 -21.59
N ASN A 137 18.72 -2.93 -21.55
CA ASN A 137 20.11 -2.97 -21.07
C ASN A 137 20.65 -1.56 -20.81
N ASP A 138 19.90 -0.74 -20.10
CA ASP A 138 20.19 0.71 -19.97
C ASP A 138 20.43 1.16 -18.52
N GLY A 139 20.37 0.23 -17.56
CA GLY A 139 20.58 0.51 -16.15
C GLY A 139 19.37 1.11 -15.43
N TRP A 140 18.26 1.37 -16.10
CA TRP A 140 16.99 1.67 -15.46
C TRP A 140 16.35 0.42 -14.86
N ARG A 141 15.53 0.58 -13.84
CA ARG A 141 14.67 -0.50 -13.34
C ARG A 141 13.44 -0.61 -14.26
N TRP A 142 13.15 -1.80 -14.76
CA TRP A 142 12.00 -2.10 -15.59
C TRP A 142 10.96 -2.94 -14.83
N SER A 143 9.67 -2.64 -15.03
CA SER A 143 8.53 -3.29 -14.35
C SER A 143 7.24 -3.17 -15.17
N SER A 144 6.13 -3.67 -14.64
CA SER A 144 4.75 -3.47 -15.13
C SER A 144 4.55 -3.90 -16.60
N VAL A 145 4.94 -5.14 -16.94
CA VAL A 145 4.92 -5.64 -18.31
C VAL A 145 3.51 -6.08 -18.72
N SER A 146 3.02 -5.58 -19.85
CA SER A 146 1.76 -6.00 -20.49
C SER A 146 1.94 -6.20 -22.00
N TRP A 147 1.52 -7.35 -22.53
CA TRP A 147 1.66 -7.67 -23.95
C TRP A 147 0.60 -7.00 -24.82
N SER A 148 1.01 -6.55 -26.02
CA SER A 148 0.08 -6.15 -27.06
C SER A 148 -0.74 -7.36 -27.57
N PRO A 149 -1.99 -7.16 -28.02
CA PRO A 149 -2.81 -8.23 -28.59
C PRO A 149 -2.15 -8.93 -29.80
N ASN A 150 -1.33 -8.19 -30.55
CA ASN A 150 -0.64 -8.68 -31.75
C ASN A 150 0.64 -9.47 -31.45
N ASN A 151 1.08 -9.53 -30.18
CA ASN A 151 2.31 -10.22 -29.74
C ASN A 151 3.62 -9.64 -30.31
N ASP A 152 3.61 -8.41 -30.78
CA ASP A 152 4.76 -7.76 -31.42
C ASP A 152 5.45 -6.73 -30.52
N SER A 153 4.81 -6.37 -29.41
CA SER A 153 5.30 -5.37 -28.48
C SER A 153 4.76 -5.58 -27.06
N VAL A 154 5.41 -4.95 -26.11
CA VAL A 154 4.99 -4.89 -24.71
C VAL A 154 4.94 -3.45 -24.25
N PHE A 155 3.96 -3.11 -23.42
CA PHE A 155 4.02 -1.97 -22.52
C PHE A 155 4.93 -2.33 -21.34
N ALA A 156 5.76 -1.40 -20.89
CA ALA A 156 6.54 -1.53 -19.68
C ALA A 156 6.84 -0.16 -19.07
N CYS A 157 7.14 -0.11 -17.79
CA CYS A 157 7.57 1.08 -17.08
C CYS A 157 9.06 1.02 -16.76
N ARG A 158 9.77 2.13 -16.93
CA ARG A 158 11.12 2.31 -16.40
C ARG A 158 11.10 3.28 -15.22
N SER A 159 11.90 3.02 -14.21
CA SER A 159 12.02 3.84 -13.00
C SER A 159 13.43 3.76 -12.43
N LEU A 160 13.68 4.53 -11.36
CA LEU A 160 14.99 4.58 -10.69
C LEU A 160 16.13 4.79 -11.69
N ASP A 161 16.19 6.00 -12.22
CA ASP A 161 17.25 6.47 -13.10
C ASP A 161 18.64 6.01 -12.62
N PRO A 162 19.53 5.53 -13.51
CA PRO A 162 20.90 5.19 -13.17
C PRO A 162 21.64 6.28 -12.39
N ASP A 163 21.33 7.55 -12.61
CA ASP A 163 21.89 8.67 -11.87
C ASP A 163 21.16 8.95 -10.54
N GLY A 164 20.00 8.31 -10.32
CA GLY A 164 19.37 8.14 -9.00
C GLY A 164 18.66 9.36 -8.42
N LEU A 165 18.26 10.34 -9.24
CA LEU A 165 17.61 11.56 -8.77
C LEU A 165 16.13 11.68 -9.18
N ASP A 166 15.65 10.81 -10.06
CA ASP A 166 14.27 10.82 -10.51
C ASP A 166 13.44 9.75 -9.79
N GLY A 167 12.43 10.16 -9.06
CA GLY A 167 11.50 9.30 -8.31
C GLY A 167 10.24 8.91 -9.10
N PHE A 168 10.21 9.15 -10.43
CA PHE A 168 9.06 8.85 -11.26
C PHE A 168 9.26 7.59 -12.11
N GLN A 169 8.13 7.00 -12.50
CA GLN A 169 8.05 5.99 -13.55
C GLN A 169 7.72 6.63 -14.89
N TYR A 170 8.18 6.02 -15.97
CA TYR A 170 7.95 6.44 -17.35
C TYR A 170 7.46 5.28 -18.19
N ALA A 171 6.33 5.46 -18.83
CA ALA A 171 5.71 4.46 -19.68
C ALA A 171 6.40 4.35 -21.04
N GLN A 172 6.65 3.12 -21.48
CA GLN A 172 7.31 2.80 -22.73
C GLN A 172 6.54 1.71 -23.48
N VAL A 173 6.69 1.66 -24.78
CA VAL A 173 6.36 0.48 -25.59
C VAL A 173 7.65 -0.08 -26.19
N ILE A 174 7.90 -1.35 -25.97
CA ILE A 174 9.08 -2.05 -26.45
C ILE A 174 8.65 -3.11 -27.46
N ASN A 175 9.11 -2.98 -28.70
CA ASN A 175 8.88 -4.01 -29.70
C ASN A 175 9.72 -5.25 -29.42
N ILE A 176 9.25 -6.42 -29.86
CA ILE A 176 10.02 -7.67 -29.68
C ILE A 176 11.37 -7.65 -30.37
N ASP A 177 11.66 -6.74 -31.32
CA ASP A 177 12.99 -6.54 -31.91
C ASP A 177 13.94 -5.74 -30.99
N GLY A 178 13.45 -5.17 -29.88
CA GLY A 178 14.19 -4.36 -28.94
C GLY A 178 14.09 -2.86 -29.18
N THR A 179 13.31 -2.41 -30.18
CA THR A 179 13.06 -0.99 -30.41
C THR A 179 12.18 -0.42 -29.30
N VAL A 180 12.62 0.62 -28.61
CA VAL A 180 11.89 1.29 -27.53
C VAL A 180 11.23 2.56 -28.07
N ARG A 181 9.97 2.77 -27.71
CA ARG A 181 9.20 3.97 -28.01
C ARG A 181 8.66 4.61 -26.74
N GLU A 182 9.03 5.83 -26.49
CA GLU A 182 8.43 6.65 -25.41
C GLU A 182 7.00 7.01 -25.74
N LEU A 183 6.15 7.01 -24.71
CA LEU A 183 4.77 7.43 -24.85
C LEU A 183 4.63 8.94 -24.62
N PRO A 184 3.77 9.65 -25.38
CA PRO A 184 3.60 11.11 -25.27
C PRO A 184 2.69 11.47 -24.06
N ILE A 185 3.08 11.03 -22.87
CA ILE A 185 2.39 11.23 -21.60
C ILE A 185 3.41 11.56 -20.51
N PRO A 186 3.02 12.24 -19.42
CA PRO A 186 3.94 12.51 -18.31
C PRO A 186 4.41 11.24 -17.62
N GLY A 187 5.50 11.34 -16.88
CA GLY A 187 5.86 10.37 -15.86
C GLY A 187 4.90 10.45 -14.67
N GLY A 188 4.97 9.50 -13.74
CA GLY A 188 4.18 9.50 -12.53
C GLY A 188 4.81 8.64 -11.43
N ARG A 189 4.26 8.73 -10.21
CA ARG A 189 4.77 7.90 -9.11
C ARG A 189 4.45 6.43 -9.27
N ALA A 190 3.31 6.12 -9.91
CA ALA A 190 2.97 4.79 -10.35
C ALA A 190 2.26 4.87 -11.70
N ILE A 191 2.58 3.95 -12.60
CA ILE A 191 1.99 3.87 -13.93
C ILE A 191 1.56 2.43 -14.20
N VAL A 192 0.32 2.28 -14.63
CA VAL A 192 -0.26 1.00 -15.04
C VAL A 192 -0.78 1.12 -16.47
N GLY A 193 -0.53 0.11 -17.31
CA GLY A 193 -1.01 0.11 -18.68
C GLY A 193 -1.64 -1.21 -19.09
N THR A 194 -2.77 -1.14 -19.80
CA THR A 194 -3.42 -2.30 -20.40
C THR A 194 -3.76 -2.04 -21.86
N TRP A 195 -3.64 -3.07 -22.68
CA TRP A 195 -3.96 -3.01 -24.09
C TRP A 195 -5.43 -3.32 -24.34
N LEU A 196 -6.09 -2.48 -25.12
CA LEU A 196 -7.40 -2.75 -25.66
C LEU A 196 -7.30 -3.74 -26.84
N ALA A 197 -8.36 -4.46 -27.12
CA ALA A 197 -8.40 -5.47 -28.20
C ALA A 197 -8.14 -4.87 -29.59
N ASP A 198 -8.45 -3.58 -29.78
CA ASP A 198 -8.21 -2.85 -31.04
C ASP A 198 -6.76 -2.35 -31.19
N GLY A 199 -5.89 -2.62 -30.23
CA GLY A 199 -4.47 -2.23 -30.23
C GLY A 199 -4.18 -0.86 -29.63
N ARG A 200 -5.18 -0.12 -29.15
CA ARG A 200 -4.97 1.06 -28.31
C ARG A 200 -4.45 0.66 -26.93
N LEU A 201 -3.77 1.57 -26.26
CA LEU A 201 -3.25 1.35 -24.93
C LEU A 201 -3.91 2.34 -23.95
N ALA A 202 -4.51 1.83 -22.89
CA ALA A 202 -4.97 2.63 -21.78
C ALA A 202 -3.88 2.69 -20.72
N VAL A 203 -3.53 3.90 -20.25
CA VAL A 203 -2.49 4.13 -19.25
C VAL A 203 -3.04 5.01 -18.13
N LEU A 204 -2.95 4.51 -16.90
CA LEU A 204 -3.29 5.24 -15.70
C LEU A 204 -1.99 5.69 -15.01
N ILE A 205 -1.94 6.96 -14.61
CA ILE A 205 -0.79 7.60 -13.98
C ILE A 205 -1.24 8.14 -12.63
N ALA A 206 -0.71 7.58 -11.54
CA ALA A 206 -0.90 8.12 -10.20
C ALA A 206 0.12 9.24 -9.92
N SER A 207 -0.32 10.33 -9.31
CA SER A 207 0.48 11.53 -9.01
C SER A 207 1.35 11.93 -10.20
N PRO A 208 0.77 12.46 -11.29
CA PRO A 208 1.50 12.79 -12.51
C PRO A 208 2.66 13.75 -12.27
N GLN A 209 3.75 13.60 -13.01
CA GLN A 209 4.89 14.52 -12.97
C GLN A 209 4.46 15.95 -13.32
N GLY A 210 4.92 16.92 -12.55
CA GLY A 210 4.55 18.32 -12.71
C GLY A 210 3.29 18.73 -11.95
N THR A 211 2.61 17.77 -11.28
CA THR A 211 1.53 18.07 -10.33
C THR A 211 2.06 17.96 -8.88
N PRO A 212 1.41 18.60 -7.90
CA PRO A 212 1.72 18.38 -6.49
C PRO A 212 1.56 16.92 -6.09
N SER A 213 2.33 16.45 -5.11
CA SER A 213 2.15 15.09 -4.55
C SER A 213 0.74 14.92 -3.99
N GLY A 214 0.15 13.74 -4.18
CA GLY A 214 -1.23 13.46 -3.78
C GLY A 214 -2.30 13.93 -4.77
N SER A 215 -1.90 14.54 -5.90
CA SER A 215 -2.85 14.89 -6.98
C SER A 215 -3.53 13.63 -7.53
N ALA A 216 -4.76 13.82 -7.99
CA ALA A 216 -5.58 12.77 -8.59
C ALA A 216 -4.86 12.05 -9.74
N ALA A 217 -5.13 10.76 -9.88
CA ALA A 217 -4.63 9.98 -11.00
C ALA A 217 -5.24 10.46 -12.32
N GLN A 218 -4.48 10.30 -13.40
CA GLN A 218 -4.89 10.65 -14.76
C GLN A 218 -4.90 9.41 -15.65
N MET A 219 -5.90 9.31 -16.52
CA MET A 219 -6.00 8.24 -17.51
C MET A 219 -5.74 8.77 -18.92
N TYR A 220 -4.92 8.06 -19.66
CA TYR A 220 -4.63 8.36 -21.07
C TYR A 220 -5.00 7.18 -21.96
N ILE A 221 -5.64 7.47 -23.10
CA ILE A 221 -5.79 6.51 -24.20
C ILE A 221 -4.79 6.88 -25.28
N ILE A 222 -3.98 5.90 -25.69
CA ILE A 222 -2.90 6.08 -26.65
C ILE A 222 -3.22 5.30 -27.91
N ASP A 223 -3.25 6.01 -29.04
CA ASP A 223 -3.42 5.47 -30.37
C ASP A 223 -2.19 5.83 -31.22
N GLY A 224 -1.36 4.86 -31.48
CA GLY A 224 -0.10 5.05 -32.19
C GLY A 224 0.79 6.10 -31.52
N LYS A 225 0.89 7.29 -32.12
CA LYS A 225 1.72 8.40 -31.63
C LYS A 225 0.92 9.51 -30.90
N SER A 226 -0.39 9.38 -30.85
CA SER A 226 -1.27 10.34 -30.18
C SER A 226 -1.70 9.83 -28.81
N SER A 227 -1.93 10.75 -27.88
CA SER A 227 -2.51 10.47 -26.57
C SER A 227 -3.68 11.40 -26.32
N ARG A 228 -4.71 10.88 -25.64
CA ARG A 228 -5.87 11.62 -25.21
C ARG A 228 -6.08 11.40 -23.71
N LEU A 229 -6.11 12.48 -22.93
CA LEU A 229 -6.51 12.45 -21.53
C LEU A 229 -8.01 12.15 -21.45
N VAL A 230 -8.39 11.25 -20.56
CA VAL A 230 -9.77 10.85 -20.29
C VAL A 230 -10.10 11.27 -18.87
N ASP A 231 -11.14 12.08 -18.72
CA ASP A 231 -11.57 12.57 -17.41
C ASP A 231 -12.51 11.53 -16.78
N ILE A 232 -12.02 10.86 -15.76
CA ILE A 232 -12.76 9.89 -14.96
C ILE A 232 -12.55 10.26 -13.48
N PRO A 233 -13.63 10.51 -12.73
CA PRO A 233 -13.51 10.90 -11.33
C PRO A 233 -13.05 9.75 -10.43
N HIS A 234 -12.35 10.08 -9.34
CA HIS A 234 -11.95 9.14 -8.28
C HIS A 234 -11.13 7.92 -8.73
N LEU A 235 -10.31 8.09 -9.79
CA LEU A 235 -9.43 7.03 -10.26
C LEU A 235 -8.46 6.58 -9.17
N PHE A 236 -8.11 5.30 -9.23
CA PHE A 236 -7.05 4.64 -8.50
C PHE A 236 -7.46 4.17 -7.09
N GLY A 237 -7.73 5.00 -6.12
CA GLY A 237 -7.97 4.63 -4.72
C GLY A 237 -6.76 4.00 -4.03
N ASP A 238 -6.48 4.47 -2.84
CA ASP A 238 -5.28 4.14 -2.08
C ASP A 238 -5.63 4.06 -0.58
N VAL A 239 -6.45 3.06 -0.23
CA VAL A 239 -6.85 2.79 1.15
C VAL A 239 -5.90 1.77 1.74
N TYR A 240 -5.16 2.19 2.76
CA TYR A 240 -4.14 1.41 3.42
C TYR A 240 -4.74 0.36 4.36
N GLY A 241 -4.23 -0.87 4.27
CA GLY A 241 -4.41 -1.96 5.22
C GLY A 241 -3.04 -2.51 5.60
N ASP A 242 -2.97 -3.22 6.70
CA ASP A 242 -1.74 -3.85 7.21
C ASP A 242 -1.76 -5.38 7.06
N GLN A 243 -2.61 -5.88 6.21
CA GLN A 243 -2.67 -7.30 5.92
C GLN A 243 -1.47 -7.71 5.05
N PRO A 244 -0.66 -8.70 5.49
CA PRO A 244 0.63 -9.02 4.89
C PRO A 244 0.59 -9.80 3.58
N ALA A 245 -0.43 -9.77 2.85
CA ALA A 245 -0.44 -10.29 1.50
C ALA A 245 -1.59 -9.66 0.78
N GLU A 246 -1.39 -8.51 0.44
CA GLU A 246 -2.16 -7.93 -0.59
C GLU A 246 -1.97 -8.74 -1.85
N LEU A 247 -3.04 -9.01 -2.53
CA LEU A 247 -2.99 -9.14 -3.97
C LEU A 247 -2.30 -7.91 -4.44
N ALA A 248 -1.10 -8.14 -4.30
CA ALA A 248 -0.14 -7.30 -4.44
C ALA A 248 -0.02 -5.99 -4.56
N ASP A 249 0.76 -5.58 -5.12
CA ASP A 249 1.01 -4.21 -5.46
C ASP A 249 -0.33 -3.53 -5.67
N ILE A 250 -0.71 -2.62 -4.76
CA ILE A 250 -1.87 -1.74 -4.92
C ILE A 250 -1.92 -1.12 -6.33
N TYR A 251 -0.86 -1.25 -7.09
CA TYR A 251 -0.67 -0.74 -8.43
C TYR A 251 -0.94 -1.76 -9.54
N ASP A 252 -0.78 -3.07 -9.31
CA ASP A 252 -0.86 -4.06 -10.39
C ASP A 252 -2.31 -4.41 -10.81
N HIS A 253 -3.29 -4.22 -9.94
CA HIS A 253 -4.69 -4.57 -10.18
C HIS A 253 -5.63 -3.36 -10.13
N VAL A 254 -5.33 -2.33 -10.92
CA VAL A 254 -6.13 -1.10 -10.98
C VAL A 254 -6.94 -1.00 -12.26
N LEU A 255 -6.45 -1.60 -13.33
CA LEU A 255 -6.94 -1.37 -14.70
C LEU A 255 -6.93 -2.66 -15.51
N LEU A 256 -8.08 -3.07 -16.03
CA LEU A 256 -8.23 -4.19 -16.95
C LEU A 256 -8.95 -3.75 -18.23
N ALA A 257 -8.63 -4.38 -19.34
CA ALA A 257 -9.40 -4.28 -20.58
C ALA A 257 -10.51 -5.36 -20.60
N HIS A 258 -11.75 -4.95 -20.73
CA HIS A 258 -12.87 -5.87 -20.94
C HIS A 258 -12.96 -6.29 -22.42
N PRO A 259 -13.43 -7.52 -22.73
CA PRO A 259 -13.50 -8.02 -24.11
C PRO A 259 -14.36 -7.18 -25.08
N ASP A 260 -15.30 -6.38 -24.58
CA ASP A 260 -16.11 -5.48 -25.41
C ASP A 260 -15.41 -4.16 -25.78
N GLY A 261 -14.19 -3.94 -25.30
CA GLY A 261 -13.40 -2.74 -25.54
C GLY A 261 -13.52 -1.67 -24.44
N SER A 262 -14.37 -1.87 -23.43
CA SER A 262 -14.44 -1.02 -22.25
C SER A 262 -13.29 -1.29 -21.27
N LEU A 263 -13.14 -0.44 -20.28
CA LEU A 263 -12.15 -0.54 -19.22
C LEU A 263 -12.82 -0.84 -17.88
N ILE A 264 -12.26 -1.76 -17.13
CA ILE A 264 -12.62 -2.04 -15.73
C ILE A 264 -11.56 -1.35 -14.88
N ILE A 265 -11.99 -0.45 -13.98
CA ILE A 265 -11.09 0.45 -13.27
C ILE A 265 -11.42 0.44 -11.78
N ARG A 266 -10.38 0.37 -10.94
CA ARG A 266 -10.51 0.61 -9.51
C ARG A 266 -10.65 2.11 -9.24
N THR A 267 -11.54 2.45 -8.34
CA THR A 267 -11.75 3.83 -7.85
C THR A 267 -11.58 3.88 -6.34
N GLY A 268 -11.26 5.07 -5.81
CA GLY A 268 -11.14 5.27 -4.38
C GLY A 268 -11.79 6.57 -3.94
N SER A 269 -12.67 6.47 -2.97
CA SER A 269 -13.34 7.63 -2.40
C SER A 269 -13.66 7.41 -0.92
N ARG A 270 -13.22 8.36 -0.09
CA ARG A 270 -13.59 8.45 1.32
C ARG A 270 -13.41 7.13 2.09
N GLY A 271 -12.21 6.53 1.96
CA GLY A 271 -11.85 5.29 2.65
C GLY A 271 -12.48 4.00 2.07
N ARG A 272 -13.02 4.06 0.86
CA ARG A 272 -13.59 2.91 0.13
C ARG A 272 -12.91 2.75 -1.21
N MET A 273 -12.81 1.51 -1.69
CA MET A 273 -12.36 1.23 -3.05
C MET A 273 -13.45 0.42 -3.77
N GLY A 274 -13.93 0.98 -4.88
CA GLY A 274 -14.93 0.39 -5.76
C GLY A 274 -14.35 0.01 -7.11
N ILE A 275 -15.21 -0.53 -7.98
CA ILE A 275 -14.85 -0.89 -9.36
C ILE A 275 -15.93 -0.33 -10.30
N ILE A 276 -15.48 0.33 -11.35
CA ILE A 276 -16.32 0.88 -12.41
C ILE A 276 -15.97 0.26 -13.77
N GLN A 277 -16.91 0.32 -14.68
CA GLN A 277 -16.72 0.05 -16.10
C GLN A 277 -16.95 1.33 -16.90
N VAL A 278 -16.05 1.63 -17.84
CA VAL A 278 -16.08 2.85 -18.64
C VAL A 278 -15.75 2.55 -20.08
N ASP A 279 -16.56 3.04 -21.01
CA ASP A 279 -16.19 3.10 -22.42
C ASP A 279 -15.15 4.23 -22.61
N PRO A 280 -13.92 3.92 -23.06
CA PRO A 280 -12.90 4.95 -23.24
C PRO A 280 -13.28 6.02 -24.28
N ASP A 281 -14.22 5.75 -25.17
CA ASP A 281 -14.70 6.69 -26.17
C ASP A 281 -15.92 7.51 -25.72
N SER A 282 -16.55 7.12 -24.59
CA SER A 282 -17.69 7.80 -23.95
C SER A 282 -17.50 7.83 -22.42
N PRO A 283 -16.44 8.48 -21.92
CA PRO A 283 -16.03 8.37 -20.51
C PRO A 283 -17.01 9.02 -19.51
N GLU A 284 -17.94 9.83 -19.99
CA GLU A 284 -19.02 10.38 -19.19
C GLU A 284 -20.06 9.34 -18.78
N SER A 285 -20.11 8.18 -19.45
CA SER A 285 -20.98 7.05 -19.10
C SER A 285 -20.21 6.05 -18.25
N VAL A 286 -20.38 6.14 -16.95
CA VAL A 286 -19.75 5.26 -15.95
C VAL A 286 -20.77 4.26 -15.45
N ASP A 287 -20.50 2.95 -15.58
CA ASP A 287 -21.26 1.88 -14.91
C ASP A 287 -20.53 1.48 -13.61
N VAL A 288 -21.19 1.67 -12.46
CA VAL A 288 -20.65 1.25 -11.17
C VAL A 288 -20.92 -0.24 -10.99
N LEU A 289 -19.85 -1.03 -11.05
CA LEU A 289 -19.92 -2.49 -10.89
C LEU A 289 -19.92 -2.91 -9.44
N ILE A 290 -19.02 -2.32 -8.64
CA ILE A 290 -18.81 -2.67 -7.22
C ILE A 290 -18.69 -1.39 -6.40
N GLU A 291 -19.46 -1.32 -5.32
CA GLU A 291 -19.43 -0.25 -4.32
C GLU A 291 -19.71 -0.80 -2.92
N GLY A 292 -19.73 0.06 -1.91
CA GLY A 292 -20.12 -0.25 -0.53
C GLY A 292 -19.00 -0.03 0.47
N ASP A 293 -19.26 -0.41 1.74
CA ASP A 293 -18.31 -0.26 2.86
C ASP A 293 -17.24 -1.37 2.80
N ARG A 294 -16.39 -1.30 1.78
CA ARG A 294 -15.34 -2.28 1.48
C ARG A 294 -14.27 -1.71 0.57
N CYS A 295 -13.17 -2.46 0.45
CA CYS A 295 -12.09 -2.20 -0.51
C CYS A 295 -12.01 -3.36 -1.51
N CYS A 296 -12.14 -3.05 -2.79
CA CYS A 296 -12.16 -4.03 -3.88
C CYS A 296 -11.13 -3.65 -4.96
N SER A 297 -10.51 -4.67 -5.56
CA SER A 297 -9.61 -4.50 -6.72
C SER A 297 -9.94 -5.53 -7.79
N PRO A 298 -10.02 -5.13 -9.08
CA PRO A 298 -10.27 -6.06 -10.16
C PRO A 298 -9.06 -6.98 -10.35
N VAL A 299 -9.29 -8.26 -10.58
CA VAL A 299 -8.24 -9.28 -10.78
C VAL A 299 -8.22 -9.77 -12.23
N ALA A 300 -9.39 -10.12 -12.75
CA ALA A 300 -9.56 -10.59 -14.12
C ALA A 300 -11.00 -10.34 -14.59
N THR A 301 -11.20 -10.30 -15.90
CA THR A 301 -12.52 -10.15 -16.48
C THR A 301 -12.69 -11.06 -17.70
N THR A 302 -13.89 -11.59 -17.87
CA THR A 302 -14.35 -12.29 -19.06
C THR A 302 -15.51 -11.51 -19.67
N SER A 303 -16.14 -12.02 -20.74
CA SER A 303 -17.38 -11.44 -21.29
C SER A 303 -18.60 -11.60 -20.37
N HIS A 304 -18.51 -12.41 -19.31
CA HIS A 304 -19.64 -12.76 -18.45
C HIS A 304 -19.43 -12.37 -16.99
N GLU A 305 -18.18 -12.34 -16.53
CA GLU A 305 -17.87 -12.21 -15.11
C GLU A 305 -16.69 -11.27 -14.86
N LEU A 306 -16.75 -10.54 -13.75
CA LEU A 306 -15.62 -9.85 -13.13
C LEU A 306 -15.16 -10.65 -11.92
N ILE A 307 -13.88 -10.98 -11.87
CA ILE A 307 -13.21 -11.56 -10.72
C ILE A 307 -12.47 -10.43 -10.00
N PHE A 308 -12.68 -10.29 -8.70
CA PHE A 308 -12.11 -9.20 -7.92
C PHE A 308 -11.83 -9.63 -6.48
N THR A 309 -10.92 -8.90 -5.83
CA THR A 309 -10.73 -9.03 -4.38
C THR A 309 -11.72 -8.17 -3.64
N SER A 310 -12.15 -8.63 -2.47
CA SER A 310 -12.99 -7.88 -1.56
C SER A 310 -12.51 -8.06 -0.13
N GLN A 311 -12.35 -6.97 0.58
CA GLN A 311 -12.07 -6.93 2.02
C GLN A 311 -12.86 -5.81 2.68
N SER A 312 -13.01 -5.89 4.00
CA SER A 312 -13.56 -4.80 4.80
C SER A 312 -12.80 -4.68 6.12
N SER A 313 -13.07 -3.63 6.88
CA SER A 313 -12.50 -3.46 8.22
C SER A 313 -12.80 -4.63 9.18
N THR A 314 -13.75 -5.50 8.84
CA THR A 314 -14.13 -6.68 9.64
C THR A 314 -13.83 -8.02 8.97
N SER A 315 -13.40 -8.01 7.71
CA SER A 315 -13.18 -9.23 6.92
C SER A 315 -11.89 -9.11 6.11
N PRO A 316 -10.96 -10.04 6.28
CA PRO A 316 -9.75 -10.11 5.44
C PRO A 316 -10.10 -10.27 3.97
N VAL A 317 -9.08 -10.09 3.12
CA VAL A 317 -9.24 -10.19 1.67
C VAL A 317 -9.63 -11.61 1.22
N GLU A 318 -10.66 -11.68 0.39
CA GLU A 318 -11.11 -12.89 -0.30
C GLU A 318 -11.37 -12.58 -1.77
N ILE A 319 -11.43 -13.61 -2.62
CA ILE A 319 -11.75 -13.47 -4.03
C ILE A 319 -13.23 -13.68 -4.23
N THR A 320 -13.83 -12.77 -4.99
CA THR A 320 -15.26 -12.74 -5.30
C THR A 320 -15.45 -12.63 -6.81
N VAL A 321 -16.55 -13.12 -7.31
CA VAL A 321 -16.97 -12.97 -8.70
C VAL A 321 -18.29 -12.21 -8.78
N LEU A 322 -18.39 -11.30 -9.74
CA LEU A 322 -19.62 -10.63 -10.15
C LEU A 322 -20.06 -11.16 -11.52
N ASP A 323 -21.27 -11.68 -11.61
CA ASP A 323 -21.93 -11.98 -12.91
C ASP A 323 -22.49 -10.68 -13.51
N TYR A 324 -22.06 -10.32 -14.71
CA TYR A 324 -22.46 -9.05 -15.34
C TYR A 324 -23.94 -9.00 -15.70
N ALA A 325 -24.55 -10.13 -16.05
CA ALA A 325 -25.95 -10.18 -16.50
C ALA A 325 -26.92 -10.08 -15.32
N THR A 326 -26.64 -10.79 -14.25
CA THR A 326 -27.51 -10.86 -13.06
C THR A 326 -27.14 -9.84 -12.00
N LYS A 327 -25.95 -9.25 -12.07
CA LYS A 327 -25.34 -8.36 -11.04
C LYS A 327 -25.26 -9.05 -9.67
N THR A 328 -25.13 -10.38 -9.64
CA THR A 328 -24.98 -11.15 -8.41
C THR A 328 -23.52 -11.40 -8.10
N GLU A 329 -23.16 -11.22 -6.83
CA GLU A 329 -21.82 -11.50 -6.31
C GLU A 329 -21.79 -12.88 -5.64
N ARG A 330 -20.64 -13.57 -5.80
CA ARG A 330 -20.40 -14.86 -5.16
C ARG A 330 -18.93 -14.93 -4.73
N GLN A 331 -18.71 -15.15 -3.44
CA GLN A 331 -17.37 -15.36 -2.91
C GLN A 331 -16.80 -16.71 -3.39
N LEU A 332 -15.59 -16.70 -3.96
CA LEU A 332 -14.92 -17.90 -4.48
C LEU A 332 -14.02 -18.57 -3.45
N THR A 333 -13.45 -17.80 -2.53
CA THR A 333 -12.46 -18.30 -1.58
C THR A 333 -12.91 -18.06 -0.15
N HIS A 334 -12.44 -18.91 0.75
CA HIS A 334 -12.67 -18.85 2.19
C HIS A 334 -11.34 -19.12 2.89
N PHE A 335 -10.30 -18.34 2.53
CA PHE A 335 -8.95 -18.53 3.09
C PHE A 335 -8.88 -18.16 4.56
N ASN A 336 -9.74 -17.24 5.00
CA ASN A 336 -9.67 -16.65 6.31
C ASN A 336 -11.00 -16.78 7.05
N GLN A 337 -10.97 -17.40 8.23
CA GLN A 337 -12.14 -17.55 9.09
C GLN A 337 -11.86 -16.85 10.43
N LEU A 338 -12.41 -15.63 10.59
CA LEU A 338 -12.31 -14.84 11.81
C LEU A 338 -13.65 -14.73 12.56
N ASN A 339 -14.51 -15.75 12.44
CA ASN A 339 -15.86 -15.76 13.04
C ASN A 339 -15.85 -15.61 14.57
N ASP A 340 -14.73 -15.91 15.23
CA ASP A 340 -14.53 -15.78 16.66
C ASP A 340 -13.93 -14.42 17.09
N LEU A 341 -13.74 -13.48 16.16
CA LEU A 341 -13.18 -12.17 16.38
C LEU A 341 -14.08 -11.06 15.80
N PRO A 342 -15.34 -10.97 16.24
CA PRO A 342 -16.24 -9.96 15.71
C PRO A 342 -15.75 -8.55 16.05
N LEU A 343 -15.80 -7.66 15.08
CA LEU A 343 -15.63 -6.23 15.30
C LEU A 343 -16.91 -5.47 14.97
N ILE A 344 -17.18 -4.45 15.77
CA ILE A 344 -18.21 -3.46 15.53
C ILE A 344 -17.53 -2.19 15.04
N VAL A 345 -17.98 -1.68 13.91
CA VAL A 345 -17.46 -0.47 13.28
C VAL A 345 -18.49 0.65 13.35
N ASN A 346 -18.18 1.68 14.12
CA ASN A 346 -18.99 2.89 14.19
C ASN A 346 -18.35 3.94 13.28
N ARG A 347 -19.05 4.30 12.19
CA ARG A 347 -18.59 5.30 11.22
C ARG A 347 -19.25 6.63 11.52
N PHE A 348 -18.48 7.70 11.46
CA PHE A 348 -18.99 9.05 11.60
C PHE A 348 -18.17 10.04 10.78
N SER A 349 -18.76 11.18 10.48
CA SER A 349 -18.10 12.29 9.80
C SER A 349 -18.32 13.57 10.57
N LEU A 350 -17.39 14.50 10.47
CA LEU A 350 -17.52 15.83 11.06
C LEU A 350 -16.89 16.89 10.16
N ASP A 351 -17.45 18.08 10.22
CA ASP A 351 -16.89 19.25 9.51
C ASP A 351 -15.77 19.89 10.33
N THR A 352 -14.69 20.25 9.65
CA THR A 352 -13.65 21.09 10.25
C THR A 352 -14.08 22.57 10.22
N PRO A 353 -13.52 23.43 11.09
CA PRO A 353 -13.84 24.87 11.06
C PRO A 353 -13.53 25.58 9.75
N ASP A 354 -12.61 25.04 8.95
CA ASP A 354 -12.19 25.57 7.64
C ASP A 354 -12.86 24.86 6.45
N GLY A 355 -13.88 24.03 6.71
CA GLY A 355 -14.81 23.53 5.70
C GLY A 355 -14.49 22.16 5.09
N PHE A 356 -13.48 21.46 5.56
CA PHE A 356 -13.23 20.07 5.17
C PHE A 356 -14.17 19.12 5.92
N ILE A 357 -14.37 17.93 5.34
CA ILE A 357 -15.10 16.84 5.99
C ILE A 357 -14.09 15.75 6.36
N LEU A 358 -14.05 15.37 7.64
CA LEU A 358 -13.24 14.26 8.14
C LEU A 358 -14.13 13.04 8.33
N ASP A 359 -13.77 11.91 7.73
CA ASP A 359 -14.38 10.62 8.01
C ASP A 359 -13.56 9.87 9.06
N ALA A 360 -14.27 9.15 9.93
CA ALA A 360 -13.65 8.40 11.00
C ALA A 360 -14.35 7.06 11.24
N TRP A 361 -13.57 6.10 11.70
CA TRP A 361 -13.99 4.75 12.06
C TRP A 361 -13.57 4.48 13.50
N PHE A 362 -14.54 4.12 14.32
CA PHE A 362 -14.29 3.65 15.69
C PHE A 362 -14.63 2.17 15.78
N LEU A 363 -13.60 1.36 16.04
CA LEU A 363 -13.72 -0.08 16.12
C LEU A 363 -13.70 -0.56 17.56
N SER A 364 -14.49 -1.61 17.85
CA SER A 364 -14.52 -2.27 19.16
C SER A 364 -14.88 -3.74 19.01
N SER A 365 -14.41 -4.60 19.93
CA SER A 365 -14.76 -6.04 19.94
C SER A 365 -16.16 -6.34 20.46
N LYS A 366 -16.88 -5.34 20.98
CA LYS A 366 -18.24 -5.45 21.55
C LYS A 366 -18.93 -4.10 21.53
N GLU A 367 -20.25 -4.11 21.74
CA GLU A 367 -21.03 -2.88 21.91
C GLU A 367 -20.44 -1.98 23.02
N ILE A 368 -20.41 -0.68 22.75
CA ILE A 368 -19.86 0.33 23.64
C ILE A 368 -20.95 0.74 24.64
N THR A 369 -20.83 0.25 25.86
CA THR A 369 -21.73 0.60 26.97
C THR A 369 -21.13 1.64 27.92
N GLN A 370 -19.83 1.87 27.81
CA GLN A 370 -19.06 2.90 28.51
C GLN A 370 -17.83 3.28 27.67
N PRO A 371 -17.27 4.48 27.84
CA PRO A 371 -16.08 4.89 27.10
C PRO A 371 -14.93 3.90 27.26
N LEU A 372 -14.27 3.58 26.16
CA LEU A 372 -13.17 2.61 26.12
C LEU A 372 -11.80 3.32 26.21
N PRO A 373 -10.77 2.72 26.86
CA PRO A 373 -9.40 3.07 26.57
C PRO A 373 -9.17 2.98 25.06
N THR A 374 -8.68 4.06 24.45
CA THR A 374 -8.72 4.19 22.99
C THR A 374 -7.33 4.44 22.43
N VAL A 375 -6.98 3.69 21.38
CA VAL A 375 -5.78 3.92 20.58
C VAL A 375 -6.19 4.61 19.28
N SER A 376 -5.62 5.78 19.03
CA SER A 376 -5.79 6.50 17.77
C SER A 376 -4.70 6.08 16.81
N LEU A 377 -5.06 5.46 15.68
CA LEU A 377 -4.12 5.06 14.63
C LEU A 377 -4.01 6.17 13.58
N VAL A 378 -2.80 6.41 13.10
CA VAL A 378 -2.49 7.40 12.07
C VAL A 378 -1.81 6.71 10.91
N HIS A 379 -2.38 6.86 9.69
CA HIS A 379 -1.82 6.25 8.48
C HIS A 379 -0.53 6.93 8.00
N GLY A 380 0.23 6.22 7.18
CA GLY A 380 1.42 6.72 6.51
C GLY A 380 1.12 7.67 5.34
N GLY A 381 2.14 8.00 4.57
CA GLY A 381 2.00 8.83 3.37
C GLY A 381 2.70 10.17 3.46
N PRO A 382 2.03 11.34 3.60
CA PRO A 382 0.65 11.63 4.05
C PRO A 382 -0.48 11.29 3.05
N HIS A 383 -0.16 11.01 1.80
CA HIS A 383 -1.11 10.83 0.72
C HIS A 383 -1.58 9.37 0.58
N PHE A 384 -1.89 8.72 1.71
CA PHE A 384 -2.67 7.47 1.79
C PHE A 384 -4.04 7.76 2.41
N ALA A 385 -4.81 6.72 2.70
CA ALA A 385 -6.04 6.82 3.44
C ALA A 385 -6.27 5.57 4.28
N TYR A 386 -6.88 5.72 5.44
CA TYR A 386 -7.57 4.64 6.14
C TYR A 386 -9.02 4.50 5.64
N GLY A 387 -9.64 3.38 5.94
CA GLY A 387 -11.05 3.16 5.59
C GLY A 387 -11.50 1.73 5.85
N GLU A 388 -12.09 1.15 4.82
CA GLU A 388 -12.69 -0.18 4.88
C GLU A 388 -11.69 -1.31 4.59
N ALA A 389 -10.38 -1.06 4.62
CA ALA A 389 -9.38 -2.13 4.55
C ALA A 389 -9.25 -2.86 5.89
N PHE A 390 -8.88 -4.12 5.83
CA PHE A 390 -8.64 -4.95 7.01
C PHE A 390 -7.34 -4.53 7.69
N SER A 391 -7.35 -4.37 9.03
CA SER A 391 -6.18 -4.03 9.84
C SER A 391 -5.94 -5.03 10.95
N LEU A 392 -4.76 -5.67 10.93
CA LEU A 392 -4.29 -6.58 11.98
C LEU A 392 -4.11 -5.85 13.32
N ASP A 393 -3.50 -4.66 13.27
CA ASP A 393 -3.28 -3.82 14.46
C ASP A 393 -4.60 -3.47 15.14
N ALA A 394 -5.59 -3.04 14.35
CA ALA A 394 -6.90 -2.73 14.88
C ALA A 394 -7.57 -3.96 15.53
N HIS A 395 -7.46 -5.13 14.90
CA HIS A 395 -8.01 -6.37 15.45
C HIS A 395 -7.29 -6.79 16.74
N ALA A 396 -5.96 -6.74 16.78
CA ALA A 396 -5.16 -7.08 17.96
C ALA A 396 -5.46 -6.16 19.15
N LEU A 397 -5.59 -4.87 18.91
CA LEU A 397 -5.95 -3.88 19.92
C LEU A 397 -7.39 -4.08 20.42
N CYS A 398 -8.37 -4.24 19.52
CA CYS A 398 -9.77 -4.47 19.88
C CYS A 398 -9.96 -5.77 20.69
N ALA A 399 -9.30 -6.85 20.28
CA ALA A 399 -9.32 -8.12 21.01
C ALA A 399 -8.67 -8.00 22.39
N SER A 400 -7.74 -7.06 22.56
CA SER A 400 -7.15 -6.71 23.86
C SER A 400 -7.99 -5.74 24.68
N GLY A 401 -9.19 -5.38 24.23
CA GLY A 401 -10.17 -4.57 24.97
C GLY A 401 -10.04 -3.05 24.80
N PHE A 402 -9.29 -2.60 23.80
CA PHE A 402 -9.24 -1.20 23.41
C PHE A 402 -10.34 -0.84 22.40
N GLY A 403 -10.74 0.42 22.39
CA GLY A 403 -11.33 1.05 21.21
C GLY A 403 -10.20 1.45 20.25
N VAL A 404 -10.43 1.32 18.96
CA VAL A 404 -9.48 1.80 17.94
C VAL A 404 -10.16 2.87 17.11
N LEU A 405 -9.52 4.03 17.01
CA LEU A 405 -10.01 5.17 16.25
C LEU A 405 -9.02 5.50 15.14
N TYR A 406 -9.47 5.59 13.91
CA TYR A 406 -8.70 6.15 12.82
C TYR A 406 -9.52 7.09 11.96
N THR A 407 -8.85 8.01 11.30
CA THR A 407 -9.45 9.05 10.46
C THR A 407 -8.52 9.39 9.32
N ASN A 408 -9.08 10.02 8.30
CA ASN A 408 -8.33 10.63 7.21
C ASN A 408 -8.18 12.12 7.48
N VAL A 409 -6.98 12.52 7.88
CA VAL A 409 -6.61 13.92 8.08
C VAL A 409 -6.35 14.58 6.73
N ARG A 410 -6.38 15.93 6.67
CA ARG A 410 -5.93 16.64 5.45
C ARG A 410 -4.56 16.13 5.00
N GLY A 411 -4.39 15.99 3.69
CA GLY A 411 -3.26 15.27 3.09
C GLY A 411 -3.64 13.89 2.56
N SER A 412 -4.69 13.26 3.10
CA SER A 412 -5.13 11.94 2.64
C SER A 412 -5.71 11.95 1.24
N THR A 413 -5.61 10.83 0.52
CA THR A 413 -6.22 10.61 -0.80
C THR A 413 -7.69 10.24 -0.72
N GLY A 414 -8.41 10.33 -1.85
CA GLY A 414 -9.82 9.97 -1.95
C GLY A 414 -10.81 11.08 -1.54
N TYR A 415 -10.32 12.29 -1.25
CA TYR A 415 -11.11 13.46 -0.84
C TYR A 415 -10.97 14.64 -1.83
N GLY A 416 -10.30 14.43 -2.96
CA GLY A 416 -9.99 15.46 -3.95
C GLY A 416 -8.68 16.17 -3.67
N ASP A 417 -8.19 16.89 -4.70
CA ASP A 417 -6.87 17.53 -4.70
C ASP A 417 -6.74 18.62 -3.62
N GLU A 418 -7.79 19.40 -3.36
CA GLU A 418 -7.75 20.45 -2.35
C GLU A 418 -7.44 19.88 -0.95
N PHE A 419 -8.08 18.78 -0.59
CA PHE A 419 -7.84 18.10 0.68
C PHE A 419 -6.43 17.46 0.73
N ALA A 420 -6.02 16.78 -0.33
CA ALA A 420 -4.70 16.16 -0.42
C ALA A 420 -3.58 17.20 -0.35
N HIS A 421 -3.73 18.35 -1.01
CA HIS A 421 -2.72 19.40 -1.02
C HIS A 421 -2.71 20.27 0.25
N ALA A 422 -3.75 20.21 1.09
CA ALA A 422 -3.82 20.99 2.32
C ALA A 422 -2.75 20.63 3.36
N ALA A 423 -2.03 19.51 3.19
CA ALA A 423 -0.87 19.15 3.98
C ALA A 423 0.46 19.70 3.43
N HIS A 424 0.52 20.21 2.20
CA HIS A 424 1.76 20.75 1.65
C HIS A 424 2.26 21.94 2.48
N SER A 425 3.53 21.93 2.83
CA SER A 425 4.17 22.88 3.76
C SER A 425 3.49 22.98 5.13
N ASN A 426 2.60 22.04 5.46
CA ASN A 426 1.85 21.99 6.72
C ASN A 426 1.57 20.53 7.14
N TRP A 427 2.64 19.75 7.28
CA TRP A 427 2.53 18.34 7.70
C TRP A 427 2.07 18.18 9.15
N ALA A 428 2.35 19.19 9.98
CA ALA A 428 2.18 19.15 11.43
C ALA A 428 0.82 19.66 11.90
N GLU A 429 0.63 20.98 11.90
CA GLU A 429 -0.47 21.61 12.64
C GLU A 429 -1.85 21.28 12.08
N GLY A 430 -2.02 21.35 10.75
CA GLY A 430 -3.31 21.07 10.11
C GLY A 430 -3.80 19.64 10.39
N PRO A 431 -3.02 18.62 9.99
CA PRO A 431 -3.35 17.21 10.24
C PRO A 431 -3.45 16.86 11.74
N ALA A 432 -2.63 17.45 12.60
CA ALA A 432 -2.72 17.26 14.06
C ALA A 432 -4.04 17.78 14.63
N ASN A 433 -4.48 18.94 14.17
CA ASN A 433 -5.78 19.51 14.58
C ASN A 433 -6.95 18.63 14.09
N ASP A 434 -6.89 18.13 12.88
CA ASP A 434 -7.89 17.18 12.35
C ASP A 434 -7.98 15.93 13.23
N GLN A 435 -6.83 15.33 13.57
CA GLN A 435 -6.76 14.15 14.44
C GLN A 435 -7.38 14.44 15.83
N LEU A 436 -7.06 15.59 16.43
CA LEU A 436 -7.60 15.98 17.74
C LEU A 436 -9.11 16.25 17.69
N LEU A 437 -9.61 16.88 16.63
CA LEU A 437 -11.05 17.09 16.42
C LEU A 437 -11.82 15.77 16.39
N VAL A 438 -11.31 14.77 15.68
CA VAL A 438 -11.94 13.45 15.61
C VAL A 438 -11.92 12.73 16.96
N ILE A 439 -10.81 12.82 17.70
CA ILE A 439 -10.69 12.26 19.07
C ILE A 439 -11.72 12.93 19.98
N ASP A 440 -11.83 14.28 19.97
CA ASP A 440 -12.79 15.01 20.78
C ASP A 440 -14.25 14.64 20.43
N HIS A 441 -14.52 14.41 19.14
CA HIS A 441 -15.82 13.95 18.72
C HIS A 441 -16.14 12.53 19.22
N ALA A 442 -15.17 11.59 19.17
CA ALA A 442 -15.33 10.24 19.70
C ALA A 442 -15.56 10.24 21.22
N ILE A 443 -14.89 11.14 21.96
CA ILE A 443 -15.14 11.36 23.40
C ILE A 443 -16.56 11.87 23.62
N LYS A 444 -16.99 12.87 22.87
CA LYS A 444 -18.34 13.44 22.95
C LYS A 444 -19.44 12.40 22.65
N LEU A 445 -19.18 11.46 21.73
CA LEU A 445 -20.08 10.34 21.45
C LEU A 445 -20.09 9.28 22.58
N GLY A 446 -19.20 9.36 23.55
CA GLY A 446 -19.05 8.38 24.62
C GLY A 446 -18.32 7.10 24.19
N PHE A 447 -17.61 7.12 23.08
CA PHE A 447 -16.84 5.98 22.59
C PHE A 447 -15.47 5.88 23.26
N ALA A 448 -14.74 7.00 23.35
CA ALA A 448 -13.39 7.08 23.88
C ALA A 448 -13.35 7.66 25.30
N ASP A 449 -12.51 7.07 26.17
CA ASP A 449 -12.20 7.61 27.50
C ASP A 449 -11.11 8.70 27.36
N ALA A 450 -11.47 9.94 27.66
CA ALA A 450 -10.58 11.09 27.55
C ALA A 450 -9.29 10.98 28.40
N ASN A 451 -9.27 10.13 29.42
CA ASN A 451 -8.13 9.93 30.32
C ASN A 451 -7.26 8.74 29.94
N LYS A 452 -7.65 7.98 28.89
CA LYS A 452 -6.99 6.75 28.47
C LYS A 452 -6.82 6.72 26.95
N LEU A 453 -6.06 7.69 26.45
CA LEU A 453 -5.80 7.86 25.03
C LEU A 453 -4.36 7.44 24.68
N GLY A 454 -4.22 6.56 23.72
CA GLY A 454 -2.95 6.24 23.07
C GLY A 454 -2.94 6.71 21.62
N ILE A 455 -1.75 6.85 21.06
CA ILE A 455 -1.56 7.16 19.63
C ILE A 455 -0.50 6.24 19.04
N ALA A 456 -0.74 5.76 17.81
CA ALA A 456 0.23 4.95 17.09
C ALA A 456 0.19 5.23 15.59
N GLY A 457 1.29 4.99 14.89
CA GLY A 457 1.35 5.06 13.44
C GLY A 457 2.73 4.87 12.88
N ASN A 458 2.77 4.46 11.60
CA ASN A 458 3.98 4.18 10.84
C ASN A 458 4.30 5.33 9.87
N SER A 459 5.60 5.58 9.61
CA SER A 459 6.04 6.52 8.58
C SER A 459 5.58 7.97 8.87
N TYR A 460 4.80 8.57 7.99
CA TYR A 460 4.11 9.83 8.28
C TYR A 460 3.19 9.70 9.51
N GLY A 461 2.54 8.54 9.72
CA GLY A 461 1.80 8.28 10.95
C GLY A 461 2.69 8.29 12.18
N GLY A 462 3.92 7.78 12.09
CA GLY A 462 4.95 7.91 13.11
C GLY A 462 5.39 9.36 13.34
N TYR A 463 5.51 10.14 12.26
CA TYR A 463 5.75 11.58 12.34
C TYR A 463 4.66 12.31 13.13
N LEU A 464 3.39 12.10 12.75
CA LEU A 464 2.27 12.80 13.39
C LEU A 464 2.04 12.32 14.84
N SER A 465 2.31 11.03 15.12
CA SER A 465 2.30 10.49 16.48
C SER A 465 3.40 11.12 17.35
N ALA A 466 4.62 11.26 16.82
CA ALA A 466 5.73 11.93 17.48
C ALA A 466 5.45 13.43 17.72
N TRP A 467 4.85 14.10 16.72
CA TRP A 467 4.42 15.49 16.83
C TRP A 467 3.40 15.67 17.94
N LEU A 468 2.31 14.92 17.92
CA LEU A 468 1.24 15.00 18.91
C LEU A 468 1.70 14.63 20.32
N ALA A 469 2.54 13.61 20.47
CA ALA A 469 3.13 13.24 21.74
C ALA A 469 4.03 14.35 22.34
N SER A 470 4.63 15.19 21.48
CA SER A 470 5.55 16.25 21.88
C SER A 470 4.88 17.62 22.07
N THR A 471 3.71 17.84 21.47
CA THR A 471 3.04 19.14 21.44
C THR A 471 1.75 19.20 22.27
N THR A 472 1.24 18.04 22.70
CA THR A 472 0.07 17.97 23.59
C THR A 472 0.32 17.03 24.77
N SER A 473 -0.50 17.15 25.82
CA SER A 473 -0.53 16.23 26.97
C SER A 473 -1.73 15.28 26.94
N ARG A 474 -2.34 15.09 25.77
CA ARG A 474 -3.57 14.30 25.61
C ARG A 474 -3.34 12.79 25.73
N PHE A 475 -2.16 12.31 25.36
CA PHE A 475 -1.86 10.90 25.24
C PHE A 475 -1.07 10.37 26.44
N GLN A 476 -1.47 9.22 26.95
CA GLN A 476 -0.81 8.47 28.02
C GLN A 476 0.22 7.47 27.49
N ALA A 477 0.16 7.16 26.18
CA ALA A 477 1.12 6.30 25.49
C ALA A 477 1.23 6.68 24.01
N ALA A 478 2.42 6.51 23.45
CA ALA A 478 2.66 6.60 22.02
C ALA A 478 3.45 5.38 21.52
N VAL A 479 3.07 4.83 20.36
CA VAL A 479 3.88 3.89 19.58
C VAL A 479 4.22 4.56 18.25
N ILE A 480 5.50 4.83 18.06
CA ILE A 480 6.03 5.70 17.01
C ILE A 480 6.87 4.82 16.07
N GLU A 481 6.31 4.48 14.92
CA GLU A 481 6.89 3.46 14.05
C GLU A 481 7.57 4.10 12.86
N ASN A 482 8.81 3.65 12.57
CA ASN A 482 9.61 4.12 11.44
C ASN A 482 9.43 5.62 11.16
N PRO A 483 9.59 6.50 12.18
CA PRO A 483 9.11 7.87 12.11
C PRO A 483 10.02 8.78 11.28
N VAL A 484 9.44 9.88 10.80
CA VAL A 484 10.16 11.09 10.42
C VAL A 484 10.19 12.02 11.62
N THR A 485 11.34 12.24 12.24
CA THR A 485 11.45 13.14 13.39
C THR A 485 12.22 14.41 13.11
N ASP A 486 13.16 14.38 12.16
CA ASP A 486 13.97 15.50 11.71
C ASP A 486 13.92 15.62 10.18
N LEU A 487 13.10 16.52 9.69
CA LEU A 487 12.90 16.76 8.26
C LEU A 487 14.16 17.23 7.54
N VAL A 488 15.05 17.97 8.24
CA VAL A 488 16.29 18.46 7.63
C VAL A 488 17.23 17.28 7.33
N SER A 489 17.41 16.37 8.29
CA SER A 489 18.27 15.20 8.09
C SER A 489 17.65 14.21 7.10
N MET A 490 16.33 14.06 7.08
CA MET A 490 15.61 13.20 6.13
C MET A 490 15.91 13.54 4.68
N TYR A 491 16.04 14.82 4.35
CA TYR A 491 16.37 15.24 2.98
C TYR A 491 17.66 14.58 2.44
N GLY A 492 18.67 14.42 3.29
CA GLY A 492 19.97 13.87 2.86
C GLY A 492 20.21 12.41 3.22
N THR A 493 19.33 11.76 4.00
CA THR A 493 19.53 10.40 4.50
C THR A 493 18.46 9.40 4.06
N SER A 494 17.28 9.87 3.65
CA SER A 494 16.23 9.04 3.08
C SER A 494 16.51 8.71 1.61
N ASP A 495 16.13 7.53 1.18
CA ASP A 495 16.18 7.07 -0.20
C ASP A 495 15.32 7.91 -1.17
N ILE A 496 14.27 8.56 -0.66
CA ILE A 496 13.40 9.48 -1.41
C ILE A 496 13.61 10.95 -1.02
N GLY A 497 14.58 11.25 -0.15
CA GLY A 497 14.71 12.55 0.51
C GLY A 497 14.78 13.72 -0.47
N THR A 498 15.61 13.63 -1.50
CA THR A 498 15.86 14.71 -2.47
C THR A 498 14.75 14.87 -3.50
N THR A 499 13.87 13.89 -3.66
CA THR A 499 12.77 13.93 -4.64
C THR A 499 11.42 14.21 -3.99
N PHE A 500 11.19 13.65 -2.81
CA PHE A 500 9.91 13.75 -2.11
C PHE A 500 9.75 15.04 -1.31
N PHE A 501 10.70 15.35 -0.44
CA PHE A 501 10.55 16.48 0.49
C PHE A 501 10.48 17.86 -0.20
N PRO A 502 11.26 18.17 -1.26
CA PRO A 502 11.09 19.44 -1.96
C PRO A 502 9.71 19.61 -2.59
N ASN A 503 9.07 18.52 -3.03
CA ASN A 503 7.71 18.55 -3.54
C ASN A 503 6.69 18.82 -2.42
N GLN A 504 6.95 18.30 -1.20
CA GLN A 504 6.09 18.52 -0.03
C GLN A 504 6.24 19.93 0.57
N PHE A 505 7.45 20.49 0.57
CA PHE A 505 7.78 21.71 1.30
C PHE A 505 8.19 22.88 0.39
N ALA A 506 7.85 22.81 -0.91
CA ALA A 506 8.12 23.85 -1.91
C ALA A 506 9.60 24.27 -2.01
N GLY A 507 10.52 23.32 -1.84
CA GLY A 507 11.96 23.50 -1.97
C GLY A 507 12.78 22.68 -0.99
N ALA A 508 14.10 22.72 -1.17
CA ALA A 508 15.06 21.98 -0.34
C ALA A 508 15.28 22.69 1.03
N PRO A 509 15.86 22.00 2.03
CA PRO A 509 16.07 22.58 3.37
C PRO A 509 16.89 23.87 3.38
N HIS A 510 17.85 24.06 2.45
CA HIS A 510 18.62 25.30 2.39
C HIS A 510 17.81 26.50 1.86
N GLU A 511 16.66 26.26 1.22
CA GLU A 511 15.71 27.28 0.73
C GLU A 511 14.58 27.50 1.75
N GLN A 512 14.14 26.44 2.44
CA GLN A 512 12.95 26.39 3.31
C GLN A 512 13.30 26.00 4.75
N LEU A 513 14.48 26.34 5.27
CA LEU A 513 15.00 25.86 6.56
C LEU A 513 14.03 26.06 7.73
N VAL A 514 13.31 27.17 7.76
CA VAL A 514 12.37 27.47 8.86
C VAL A 514 11.22 26.46 8.84
N VAL A 515 10.65 26.18 7.68
CA VAL A 515 9.54 25.23 7.52
C VAL A 515 9.97 23.82 7.94
N TYR A 516 11.12 23.36 7.43
CA TYR A 516 11.66 22.04 7.78
C TYR A 516 11.92 21.90 9.29
N ARG A 517 12.58 22.90 9.87
CA ARG A 517 12.92 22.88 11.31
C ARG A 517 11.67 22.94 12.18
N ASP A 518 10.78 23.89 11.95
CA ASP A 518 9.65 24.16 12.85
C ASP A 518 8.60 23.06 12.81
N GLN A 519 8.53 22.30 11.72
CA GLN A 519 7.67 21.13 11.58
C GLN A 519 8.39 19.80 11.93
N SER A 520 9.63 19.81 12.40
CA SER A 520 10.33 18.61 12.85
C SER A 520 9.94 18.25 14.29
N PRO A 521 9.35 17.07 14.55
CA PRO A 521 8.98 16.63 15.92
C PRO A 521 10.14 16.69 16.92
N ILE A 522 11.36 16.45 16.48
CA ILE A 522 12.56 16.48 17.31
C ILE A 522 12.79 17.84 17.99
N MET A 523 12.37 18.92 17.34
CA MET A 523 12.49 20.28 17.88
C MET A 523 11.57 20.51 19.08
N HIS A 524 10.53 19.70 19.21
CA HIS A 524 9.54 19.76 20.29
C HIS A 524 9.71 18.62 21.31
N ALA A 525 10.55 17.63 21.03
CA ALA A 525 10.75 16.43 21.85
C ALA A 525 11.11 16.73 23.30
N HIS A 526 11.78 17.88 23.59
CA HIS A 526 12.10 18.32 24.94
C HIS A 526 10.87 18.70 25.81
N LYS A 527 9.69 18.85 25.18
CA LYS A 527 8.41 19.11 25.85
C LYS A 527 7.58 17.83 26.01
N CYS A 528 7.98 16.74 25.38
CA CYS A 528 7.24 15.48 25.45
C CYS A 528 7.23 14.95 26.88
N THR A 529 6.05 14.54 27.34
CA THR A 529 5.85 13.85 28.62
C THR A 529 5.20 12.48 28.42
N THR A 530 4.87 12.14 27.19
CA THR A 530 4.17 10.91 26.83
C THR A 530 5.15 9.74 26.74
N PRO A 531 4.96 8.66 27.53
CA PRO A 531 5.70 7.42 27.38
C PRO A 531 5.65 6.93 25.94
N SER A 532 6.81 6.68 25.33
CA SER A 532 6.92 6.42 23.89
C SER A 532 7.73 5.17 23.58
N LEU A 533 7.14 4.24 22.82
CA LEU A 533 7.83 3.12 22.19
C LEU A 533 8.12 3.49 20.73
N PHE A 534 9.39 3.40 20.35
CA PHE A 534 9.78 3.49 18.94
C PHE A 534 9.91 2.07 18.38
N VAL A 535 9.30 1.81 17.22
CA VAL A 535 9.49 0.57 16.47
C VAL A 535 10.20 0.90 15.16
N ILE A 536 11.28 0.17 14.84
CA ILE A 536 12.09 0.47 13.66
C ILE A 536 12.48 -0.79 12.89
N GLY A 537 12.36 -0.75 11.59
CA GLY A 537 13.02 -1.71 10.70
C GLY A 537 14.53 -1.46 10.66
N GLU A 538 15.34 -2.49 10.92
CA GLU A 538 16.81 -2.36 10.92
C GLU A 538 17.35 -1.87 9.55
N LEU A 539 16.72 -2.32 8.47
CA LEU A 539 17.11 -2.01 7.10
C LEU A 539 16.28 -0.88 6.47
N ASP A 540 15.50 -0.16 7.27
CA ASP A 540 14.70 0.98 6.79
C ASP A 540 15.60 2.05 6.17
N ARG A 541 15.41 2.29 4.85
CA ARG A 541 16.10 3.34 4.09
C ARG A 541 15.17 4.51 3.77
N ARG A 542 13.87 4.31 3.92
CA ARG A 542 12.84 5.32 3.75
C ARG A 542 12.83 6.32 4.90
N CYS A 543 12.71 5.80 6.12
CA CYS A 543 12.82 6.56 7.37
C CYS A 543 13.96 5.97 8.21
N PRO A 544 15.22 6.38 7.97
CA PRO A 544 16.38 5.73 8.58
C PRO A 544 16.27 5.64 10.11
N PRO A 545 16.69 4.51 10.72
CA PRO A 545 16.59 4.27 12.18
C PRO A 545 17.11 5.40 13.07
N ALA A 546 18.04 6.22 12.56
CA ALA A 546 18.57 7.38 13.26
C ALA A 546 17.51 8.41 13.64
N GLN A 547 16.41 8.49 12.90
CA GLN A 547 15.26 9.35 13.21
C GLN A 547 14.66 9.00 14.58
N ALA A 548 14.38 7.72 14.82
CA ALA A 548 13.85 7.22 16.08
C ALA A 548 14.90 7.35 17.21
N TRP A 549 16.15 6.97 16.96
CA TRP A 549 17.20 7.02 17.98
C TRP A 549 17.46 8.44 18.50
N ALA A 550 17.42 9.44 17.62
CA ALA A 550 17.64 10.82 18.01
C ALA A 550 16.54 11.31 18.97
N MET A 551 15.27 11.06 18.67
CA MET A 551 14.17 11.46 19.54
C MET A 551 14.13 10.65 20.84
N HIS A 552 14.31 9.32 20.78
CA HIS A 552 14.43 8.46 21.96
C HIS A 552 15.47 8.97 22.97
N ARG A 553 16.66 9.38 22.51
CA ARG A 553 17.71 9.92 23.38
C ARG A 553 17.25 11.19 24.10
N ILE A 554 16.53 12.09 23.42
CA ILE A 554 16.02 13.32 24.03
C ILE A 554 15.01 12.97 25.13
N LEU A 555 14.09 12.02 24.87
CA LEU A 555 13.13 11.58 25.87
C LEU A 555 13.82 10.99 27.10
N CYS A 556 14.82 10.12 26.92
CA CYS A 556 15.61 9.55 28.01
C CYS A 556 16.34 10.60 28.84
N VAL A 557 16.92 11.62 28.18
CA VAL A 557 17.60 12.74 28.89
C VAL A 557 16.63 13.57 29.74
N ASN A 558 15.35 13.60 29.34
CA ASN A 558 14.27 14.30 30.05
C ASN A 558 13.48 13.38 31.01
N ASP A 559 14.01 12.21 31.34
CA ASP A 559 13.39 11.21 32.24
C ASP A 559 11.99 10.76 31.78
N VAL A 560 11.67 10.84 30.47
CA VAL A 560 10.44 10.32 29.90
C VAL A 560 10.64 8.83 29.57
N PRO A 561 9.73 7.93 30.02
CA PRO A 561 9.81 6.51 29.67
C PRO A 561 9.84 6.31 28.16
N SER A 562 10.91 5.72 27.66
CA SER A 562 11.09 5.50 26.22
C SER A 562 11.85 4.20 25.96
N GLU A 563 11.36 3.40 25.01
CA GLU A 563 11.96 2.15 24.57
C GLU A 563 12.11 2.17 23.03
N VAL A 564 13.01 1.34 22.49
CA VAL A 564 13.17 1.12 21.05
C VAL A 564 13.11 -0.38 20.78
N LEU A 565 12.16 -0.80 19.97
CA LEU A 565 12.08 -2.15 19.40
C LEU A 565 12.70 -2.12 18.00
N VAL A 566 13.73 -2.91 17.78
CA VAL A 566 14.36 -3.08 16.47
C VAL A 566 13.83 -4.36 15.85
N LEU A 567 13.32 -4.28 14.62
CA LEU A 567 12.90 -5.42 13.81
C LEU A 567 14.05 -5.83 12.88
N PRO A 568 14.78 -6.93 13.17
CA PRO A 568 15.93 -7.34 12.36
C PRO A 568 15.54 -7.68 10.94
N ASN A 569 16.40 -7.35 9.98
CA ASN A 569 16.20 -7.62 8.54
C ASN A 569 14.89 -7.06 7.97
N SER A 570 14.30 -6.07 8.61
CA SER A 570 13.03 -5.47 8.20
C SER A 570 13.27 -4.14 7.50
N PRO A 571 12.63 -3.91 6.32
CA PRO A 571 12.62 -2.62 5.64
C PRO A 571 11.63 -1.65 6.31
N HIS A 572 11.26 -0.57 5.61
CA HIS A 572 10.32 0.45 6.08
C HIS A 572 8.95 -0.13 6.50
N GLU A 573 8.38 -1.00 5.67
CA GLU A 573 7.13 -1.71 5.96
C GLU A 573 7.39 -3.05 6.69
N GLY A 574 8.36 -3.07 7.61
CA GLY A 574 8.80 -4.28 8.29
C GLY A 574 7.75 -4.95 9.16
N SER A 575 6.78 -4.18 9.69
CA SER A 575 5.61 -4.69 10.40
C SER A 575 4.64 -5.46 9.49
N THR A 576 4.65 -5.18 8.19
CA THR A 576 3.76 -5.80 7.18
C THR A 576 4.50 -6.85 6.33
N TYR A 577 5.66 -6.50 5.77
CA TYR A 577 6.41 -7.35 4.82
C TYR A 577 7.73 -7.89 5.37
N GLY A 578 8.07 -7.56 6.62
CA GLY A 578 9.27 -8.07 7.28
C GLY A 578 9.18 -9.55 7.64
N PRO A 579 10.28 -10.10 8.22
CA PRO A 579 10.30 -11.47 8.73
C PRO A 579 9.14 -11.73 9.71
N PRO A 580 8.54 -12.92 9.69
CA PRO A 580 7.38 -13.26 10.52
C PRO A 580 7.57 -13.01 12.03
N SER A 581 8.76 -13.28 12.57
CA SER A 581 9.08 -12.97 13.98
C SER A 581 9.06 -11.48 14.28
N GLY A 582 9.53 -10.66 13.34
CA GLY A 582 9.50 -9.19 13.47
C GLY A 582 8.07 -8.67 13.50
N ARG A 583 7.23 -9.14 12.59
CA ARG A 583 5.80 -8.78 12.52
C ARG A 583 5.06 -9.17 13.80
N LEU A 584 5.27 -10.41 14.28
CA LEU A 584 4.70 -10.87 15.55
C LEU A 584 5.18 -10.03 16.74
N ALA A 585 6.47 -9.68 16.77
CA ALA A 585 7.04 -8.86 17.84
C ALA A 585 6.48 -7.43 17.83
N HIS A 586 6.23 -6.86 16.63
CA HIS A 586 5.59 -5.55 16.45
C HIS A 586 4.21 -5.51 17.12
N ASP A 587 3.28 -6.40 16.72
CA ASP A 587 1.91 -6.39 17.23
C ASP A 587 1.86 -6.67 18.73
N GLN A 588 2.71 -7.58 19.22
CA GLN A 588 2.82 -7.85 20.66
C GLN A 588 3.28 -6.61 21.41
N ALA A 589 4.30 -5.91 20.93
CA ALA A 589 4.83 -4.72 21.55
C ALA A 589 3.83 -3.57 21.53
N LEU A 590 3.09 -3.38 20.44
CA LEU A 590 2.01 -2.39 20.35
C LEU A 590 0.96 -2.62 21.45
N VAL A 591 0.43 -3.85 21.55
CA VAL A 591 -0.58 -4.22 22.55
C VAL A 591 -0.03 -4.13 23.97
N GLU A 592 1.19 -4.60 24.22
CA GLU A 592 1.83 -4.57 25.53
C GLU A 592 2.09 -3.13 26.01
N TRP A 593 2.61 -2.26 25.11
CA TRP A 593 2.87 -0.87 25.43
C TRP A 593 1.59 -0.12 25.78
N MET A 594 0.57 -0.23 24.93
CA MET A 594 -0.72 0.40 25.21
C MET A 594 -1.37 -0.15 26.48
N SER A 595 -1.24 -1.46 26.76
CA SER A 595 -1.78 -2.06 27.98
C SER A 595 -1.06 -1.57 29.24
N ARG A 596 0.24 -1.33 29.20
CA ARG A 596 1.05 -0.83 30.30
C ARG A 596 0.61 0.57 30.78
N TRP A 597 0.19 1.43 29.84
CA TRP A 597 -0.04 2.84 30.12
C TRP A 597 -1.53 3.25 30.09
N LEU A 598 -2.41 2.48 29.45
CA LEU A 598 -3.82 2.85 29.32
C LEU A 598 -4.75 2.01 30.22
N LYS A 599 -4.30 0.90 30.77
CA LYS A 599 -5.07 0.06 31.70
C LYS A 599 -4.61 0.29 33.12
#